data_afe5ba841d7fc49fc53a7a6a16d7c3ac
#
_entry.id   afe5ba841d7fc49fc53a7a6a16d7c3ac
#
_cell.length_a   1.000
_cell.length_b   1.000
_cell.length_c   1.000
_cell.angle_alpha   90.00
_cell.angle_beta   90.00
_cell.angle_gamma   90.00
#
_symmetry.space_group_name_H-M   'P 1'
#
loop_
_entity.id
_entity.type
_entity.pdbx_description
1 polymer ?
#
loop_
_entity_poly.entity_id
_entity_poly.type
_entity_poly.pdbx_seq_one_letter_code
_entity_poly.pdbx_strand_id
1 'polypeptide(L)' 'MKYEILTDEIRGSQVVKRTNADGTVWFIPMNESNSDYQAYLASQTDQ' A
#
# COMPACT_ATOMS: atom_id res chain seq x y z
N MET A 1 -9.92 -1.96 -7.46
CA MET A 1 -8.81 -1.97 -6.52
C MET A 1 -8.51 -0.56 -6.05
N LYS A 2 -8.32 -0.38 -4.78
CA LYS A 2 -8.14 0.96 -4.22
C LYS A 2 -6.94 0.97 -3.29
N TYR A 3 -6.11 2.00 -3.37
CA TYR A 3 -4.96 2.17 -2.50
C TYR A 3 -5.14 3.40 -1.63
N GLU A 4 -4.74 3.27 -0.37
CA GLU A 4 -4.83 4.35 0.59
C GLU A 4 -3.57 4.37 1.43
N ILE A 5 -3.06 5.56 1.75
CA ILE A 5 -1.89 5.68 2.61
C ILE A 5 -2.37 5.96 4.03
N LEU A 6 -1.93 5.11 4.95
CA LEU A 6 -2.25 5.27 6.37
C LEU A 6 -0.96 5.60 7.11
N THR A 7 -1.04 6.59 7.99
CA THR A 7 0.11 7.00 8.79
C THR A 7 -0.08 6.52 10.23
N ASP A 8 0.92 5.83 10.75
CA ASP A 8 0.95 5.39 12.13
C ASP A 8 1.75 6.42 12.93
N GLU A 9 1.04 7.29 13.62
CA GLU A 9 1.69 8.38 14.36
C GLU A 9 2.47 7.87 15.55
N ILE A 10 2.07 6.73 16.10
CA ILE A 10 2.75 6.17 17.26
C ILE A 10 4.12 5.64 16.87
N ARG A 11 4.18 4.95 15.73
CA ARG A 11 5.43 4.36 15.25
C ARG A 11 6.19 5.29 14.32
N GLY A 12 5.51 6.30 13.79
CA GLY A 12 6.11 7.20 12.81
C GLY A 12 6.33 6.54 11.47
N SER A 13 5.49 5.57 11.13
CA SER A 13 5.62 4.84 9.87
C SER A 13 4.32 4.92 9.08
N GLN A 14 4.40 4.52 7.83
CA GLN A 14 3.26 4.53 6.94
C GLN A 14 3.07 3.15 6.32
N VAL A 15 1.81 2.82 6.01
CA VAL A 15 1.48 1.60 5.30
C VAL A 15 0.50 1.92 4.19
N VAL A 16 0.49 1.08 3.17
CA VAL A 16 -0.47 1.19 2.08
C VAL A 16 -1.61 0.23 2.36
N LYS A 17 -2.82 0.75 2.37
CA LYS A 17 -4.01 -0.08 2.52
C LYS A 17 -4.56 -0.36 1.12
N ARG A 18 -4.57 -1.63 0.75
CA ARG A 18 -5.09 -2.05 -0.54
C ARG A 18 -6.44 -2.72 -0.34
N THR A 19 -7.46 -2.17 -0.98
CA THR A 19 -8.79 -2.78 -0.99
C THR A 19 -9.00 -3.45 -2.33
N ASN A 20 -9.21 -4.75 -2.30
CA ASN A 20 -9.42 -5.54 -3.51
C ASN A 20 -10.87 -5.46 -3.95
N ALA A 21 -11.11 -5.90 -5.18
CA ALA A 21 -12.45 -5.82 -5.75
C ALA A 21 -13.45 -6.69 -5.00
N ASP A 22 -12.98 -7.74 -4.34
CA ASP A 22 -13.86 -8.63 -3.58
C ASP A 22 -14.12 -8.15 -2.15
N GLY A 23 -13.55 -6.99 -1.78
CA GLY A 23 -13.74 -6.44 -0.44
C GLY A 23 -12.62 -6.79 0.54
N THR A 24 -11.66 -7.58 0.13
CA THR A 24 -10.54 -7.94 0.99
C THR A 24 -9.60 -6.75 1.15
N VAL A 25 -9.05 -6.58 2.35
CA VAL A 25 -8.14 -5.47 2.63
C VAL A 25 -6.77 -6.03 3.02
N TRP A 26 -5.73 -5.50 2.39
CA TRP A 26 -4.35 -5.86 2.68
C TRP A 26 -3.60 -4.63 3.14
N PHE A 27 -2.72 -4.82 4.12
CA PHE A 27 -1.84 -3.76 4.59
C PHE A 27 -0.43 -4.07 4.10
N ILE A 28 0.11 -3.15 3.31
CA ILE A 28 1.40 -3.34 2.64
C ILE A 28 2.40 -2.36 3.23
N PRO A 29 3.47 -2.85 3.85
CA PRO A 29 4.50 -1.95 4.40
C PRO A 29 5.23 -1.24 3.27
N MET A 30 5.63 0.00 3.51
CA MET A 30 6.38 0.78 2.53
C MET A 30 7.85 0.37 2.58
N ASN A 31 8.12 -0.81 2.07
CA ASN A 31 9.45 -1.40 2.05
C ASN A 31 9.78 -1.75 0.61
N GLU A 32 10.86 -1.20 0.09
CA GLU A 32 11.24 -1.42 -1.30
C GLU A 32 11.54 -2.88 -1.62
N SER A 33 11.82 -3.66 -0.59
CA SER A 33 12.02 -5.09 -0.78
C SER A 33 10.71 -5.87 -0.89
N ASN A 34 9.60 -5.23 -0.61
CA ASN A 34 8.29 -5.88 -0.63
C ASN A 34 7.71 -5.79 -2.04
N SER A 35 7.42 -6.94 -2.64
CA SER A 35 6.92 -6.96 -4.01
C SER A 35 5.54 -6.34 -4.14
N ASP A 36 4.72 -6.45 -3.10
CA ASP A 36 3.41 -5.80 -3.12
C ASP A 36 3.54 -4.28 -3.14
N TYR A 37 4.53 -3.77 -2.41
CA TYR A 37 4.81 -2.33 -2.42
C TYR A 37 5.31 -1.90 -3.80
N GLN A 38 6.16 -2.70 -4.42
CA GLN A 38 6.64 -2.40 -5.76
C GLN A 38 5.49 -2.38 -6.76
N ALA A 39 4.55 -3.29 -6.62
CA ALA A 39 3.36 -3.29 -7.47
C ALA A 39 2.54 -2.02 -7.26
N TYR A 40 2.43 -1.56 -6.02
CA TYR A 40 1.73 -0.32 -5.73
C TYR A 40 2.44 0.87 -6.40
N LEU A 41 3.76 0.92 -6.30
CA LEU A 41 4.51 2.01 -6.92
C LEU A 41 4.35 2.02 -8.44
N ALA A 42 4.38 0.84 -9.04
CA ALA A 42 4.18 0.74 -10.49
C ALA A 42 2.80 1.23 -10.88
N SER A 43 1.81 0.94 -10.06
CA SER A 43 0.44 1.39 -10.29
C SER A 43 0.34 2.91 -10.21
N GLN A 44 1.09 3.52 -9.27
CA GLN A 44 1.04 4.96 -9.08
C GLN A 44 1.78 5.72 -10.16
N THR A 45 2.79 5.11 -10.76
CA THR A 45 3.59 5.76 -11.79
C THR A 45 3.10 5.48 -13.19
N ASP A 46 2.04 4.73 -13.31
CA ASP A 46 1.46 4.42 -14.60
C ASP A 46 0.79 5.67 -15.17
N GLN A 47 1.29 6.11 -16.29
CA GLN A 47 0.79 7.33 -16.92
C GLN A 47 0.22 7.06 -18.28
#